data_adfc176a183d9fdd7b07588965cd41fd
#
_entry.id   adfc176a183d9fdd7b07588965cd41fd
#
_cell.length_a   1.000
_cell.length_b   1.000
_cell.length_c   1.000
_cell.angle_alpha   90.00
_cell.angle_beta   90.00
_cell.angle_gamma   90.00
#
_symmetry.space_group_name_H-M   'P 1'
#
loop_
_entity.id
_entity.type
_entity.pdbx_description
1 polymer ?
#
loop_
_entity_poly.entity_id
_entity_poly.type
_entity_poly.pdbx_seq_one_letter_code
_entity_poly.pdbx_strand_id
1 'polypeptide(L)'
;SAAEEAARQAAARQAAYEAQQVALAQQQAASFVSTPVAQSSTETVVTSSQSQVVEQSTTVSTSSNSSSSNSSSSSPSLSSSAASNNARYDAKSYYVGECTWGVKSQLSWVGPYWGNANQWVASARAEGFSVGTTPQVGAVAVWVGGAYGHVAVVTAVESSTNIQVSESNYMGRRYIGNHRGWFNPTTTSEGTVYYIYPSY
;
A
#
# COMPACT_ATOMS: atom_id res chain seq x y z
N SER A 1 27.20 21.40 -15.49
CA SER A 1 27.70 20.01 -15.46
C SER A 1 26.52 19.05 -15.36
N ALA A 2 26.72 17.79 -15.72
CA ALA A 2 25.67 16.75 -15.68
C ALA A 2 25.02 16.65 -14.27
N ALA A 3 25.76 16.88 -13.21
CA ALA A 3 25.26 16.88 -11.86
C ALA A 3 24.31 18.06 -11.58
N GLU A 4 24.57 19.22 -12.17
CA GLU A 4 23.72 20.40 -12.01
C GLU A 4 22.41 20.26 -12.80
N GLU A 5 22.47 19.63 -13.96
CA GLU A 5 21.29 19.33 -14.75
C GLU A 5 20.41 18.28 -14.09
N ALA A 6 20.99 17.23 -13.48
CA ALA A 6 20.28 16.26 -12.69
C ALA A 6 19.60 16.90 -11.45
N ALA A 7 20.28 17.84 -10.79
CA ALA A 7 19.71 18.58 -9.66
C ALA A 7 18.54 19.48 -10.09
N ARG A 8 18.64 20.14 -11.25
CA ARG A 8 17.53 20.94 -11.83
C ARG A 8 16.35 20.08 -12.21
N GLN A 9 16.59 18.92 -12.79
CA GLN A 9 15.52 17.96 -13.12
C GLN A 9 14.84 17.41 -11.88
N ALA A 10 15.61 17.08 -10.83
CA ALA A 10 15.06 16.66 -9.55
C ALA A 10 14.19 17.74 -8.89
N ALA A 11 14.67 18.98 -8.88
CA ALA A 11 13.92 20.13 -8.36
C ALA A 11 12.63 20.40 -9.17
N ALA A 12 12.68 20.29 -10.49
CA ALA A 12 11.52 20.45 -11.35
C ALA A 12 10.47 19.33 -11.12
N ARG A 13 10.92 18.09 -10.93
CA ARG A 13 10.03 16.97 -10.59
C ARG A 13 9.40 17.16 -9.22
N GLN A 14 10.16 17.64 -8.23
CA GLN A 14 9.64 17.95 -6.90
C GLN A 14 8.56 19.03 -6.98
N ALA A 15 8.81 20.13 -7.67
CA ALA A 15 7.85 21.23 -7.82
C ALA A 15 6.56 20.77 -8.55
N ALA A 16 6.70 19.94 -9.59
CA ALA A 16 5.57 19.37 -10.30
C ALA A 16 4.75 18.43 -9.41
N TYR A 17 5.42 17.62 -8.59
CA TYR A 17 4.78 16.73 -7.62
C TYR A 17 4.01 17.51 -6.56
N GLU A 18 4.61 18.54 -5.96
CA GLU A 18 3.95 19.40 -4.98
C GLU A 18 2.73 20.11 -5.55
N ALA A 19 2.85 20.66 -6.76
CA ALA A 19 1.73 21.29 -7.45
C ALA A 19 0.57 20.32 -7.73
N GLN A 20 0.89 19.10 -8.12
CA GLN A 20 -0.10 18.05 -8.36
C GLN A 20 -0.82 17.62 -7.09
N GLN A 21 -0.10 17.52 -5.96
CA GLN A 21 -0.67 17.18 -4.66
C GLN A 21 -1.61 18.28 -4.14
N VAL A 22 -1.24 19.53 -4.34
CA VAL A 22 -2.11 20.68 -4.00
C VAL A 22 -3.40 20.65 -4.83
N ALA A 23 -3.28 20.40 -6.14
CA ALA A 23 -4.45 20.28 -7.02
C ALA A 23 -5.37 19.12 -6.60
N LEU A 24 -4.79 17.99 -6.18
CA LEU A 24 -5.52 16.82 -5.71
C LEU A 24 -6.26 17.11 -4.40
N ALA A 25 -5.60 17.75 -3.45
CA ALA A 25 -6.20 18.14 -2.19
C ALA A 25 -7.37 19.12 -2.40
N GLN A 26 -7.26 20.04 -3.35
CA GLN A 26 -8.33 20.96 -3.74
C GLN A 26 -9.52 20.22 -4.37
N GLN A 27 -9.29 19.23 -5.23
CA GLN A 27 -10.35 18.41 -5.82
C GLN A 27 -11.08 17.59 -4.75
N GLN A 28 -10.37 17.02 -3.80
CA GLN A 28 -10.99 16.28 -2.69
C GLN A 28 -11.82 17.20 -1.80
N ALA A 29 -11.32 18.38 -1.47
CA ALA A 29 -12.06 19.37 -0.69
C ALA A 29 -13.33 19.84 -1.42
N ALA A 30 -13.30 20.01 -2.72
CA ALA A 30 -14.45 20.38 -3.53
C ALA A 30 -15.52 19.26 -3.58
N SER A 31 -15.09 18.01 -3.53
CA SER A 31 -16.01 16.85 -3.53
C SER A 31 -16.82 16.72 -2.23
N PHE A 32 -16.28 17.19 -1.11
CA PHE A 32 -17.00 17.17 0.18
C PHE A 32 -18.09 18.26 0.30
N VAL A 33 -18.03 19.30 -0.52
CA VAL A 33 -19.02 20.40 -0.50
C VAL A 33 -20.25 20.10 -1.36
N SER A 34 -20.23 19.05 -2.17
CA SER A 34 -21.28 18.77 -3.17
C SER A 34 -22.25 17.64 -2.79
N THR A 35 -22.32 17.20 -1.54
CA THR A 35 -23.38 16.30 -1.10
C THR A 35 -24.57 17.13 -0.60
N PRO A 36 -25.71 17.13 -1.31
CA PRO A 36 -26.93 17.73 -0.77
C PRO A 36 -27.40 16.88 0.40
N VAL A 37 -27.56 17.53 1.54
CA VAL A 37 -28.27 16.97 2.68
C VAL A 37 -29.71 16.76 2.25
N ALA A 38 -30.10 15.53 1.97
CA ALA A 38 -31.48 15.15 1.84
C ALA A 38 -32.10 15.18 3.25
N GLN A 39 -32.87 16.22 3.54
CA GLN A 39 -33.83 16.24 4.62
C GLN A 39 -34.88 15.15 4.35
N SER A 40 -34.88 14.11 5.15
CA SER A 40 -35.99 13.18 5.22
C SER A 40 -36.85 13.56 6.43
N SER A 41 -38.01 14.03 6.11
CA SER A 41 -39.09 14.31 7.03
C SER A 41 -39.64 13.03 7.64
N THR A 42 -39.89 13.12 8.93
CA THR A 42 -40.70 12.28 9.80
C THR A 42 -41.92 11.65 9.14
N GLU A 43 -42.17 10.38 9.42
CA GLU A 43 -43.47 9.96 9.93
C GLU A 43 -43.39 8.69 10.79
N THR A 44 -44.01 8.82 11.91
CA THR A 44 -44.29 7.90 13.00
C THR A 44 -45.31 6.85 12.56
N VAL A 45 -45.20 5.59 12.95
CA VAL A 45 -46.32 4.81 13.50
C VAL A 45 -45.78 3.56 14.25
N VAL A 46 -46.21 3.52 15.45
CA VAL A 46 -46.38 2.55 16.52
C VAL A 46 -46.80 1.15 16.08
N THR A 47 -46.31 0.09 16.70
CA THR A 47 -47.09 -0.83 17.57
C THR A 47 -46.40 -2.21 17.67
N SER A 48 -45.96 -2.51 18.86
CA SER A 48 -46.23 -3.70 19.71
C SER A 48 -46.00 -5.10 19.17
N SER A 49 -45.26 -5.85 19.84
CA SER A 49 -45.51 -6.84 20.91
C SER A 49 -44.60 -8.04 20.84
N GLN A 50 -43.87 -8.22 21.90
CA GLN A 50 -43.79 -9.33 22.84
C GLN A 50 -43.28 -10.70 22.34
N SER A 51 -42.21 -11.08 22.99
CA SER A 51 -42.03 -12.20 24.00
C SER A 51 -41.70 -13.54 23.37
N GLN A 52 -40.70 -14.24 23.81
CA GLN A 52 -40.21 -14.92 24.99
C GLN A 52 -38.99 -15.72 24.62
N VAL A 53 -37.91 -15.60 25.31
CA VAL A 53 -37.37 -16.41 26.41
C VAL A 53 -37.53 -17.93 26.22
N VAL A 54 -36.44 -18.65 26.11
CA VAL A 54 -36.11 -19.83 26.92
C VAL A 54 -34.59 -20.03 26.92
N GLU A 55 -34.09 -20.09 28.09
CA GLU A 55 -32.80 -20.53 28.64
C GLU A 55 -32.50 -22.00 28.32
N GLN A 56 -31.27 -22.29 28.52
CA GLN A 56 -30.60 -23.32 29.35
C GLN A 56 -29.46 -23.97 28.57
N SER A 57 -28.30 -23.77 28.98
CA SER A 57 -27.48 -24.24 30.14
C SER A 57 -26.74 -25.55 29.89
N THR A 58 -25.48 -25.46 30.30
CA THR A 58 -24.61 -26.49 30.91
C THR A 58 -23.97 -27.48 29.94
N THR A 59 -22.72 -27.88 30.06
CA THR A 59 -21.66 -27.91 31.11
C THR A 59 -20.37 -28.41 30.50
N VAL A 60 -19.27 -27.80 30.92
CA VAL A 60 -18.03 -28.31 31.53
C VAL A 60 -17.52 -29.68 31.05
N SER A 61 -16.27 -29.75 30.65
CA SER A 61 -15.14 -30.49 31.27
C SER A 61 -13.89 -30.40 30.40
N THR A 62 -12.93 -29.74 30.93
CA THR A 62 -11.59 -30.12 31.44
C THR A 62 -10.95 -31.40 30.88
N SER A 63 -9.78 -31.25 30.32
CA SER A 63 -8.51 -31.82 30.78
C SER A 63 -7.43 -31.75 29.73
N SER A 64 -6.45 -30.95 29.97
CA SER A 64 -5.02 -31.20 30.16
C SER A 64 -4.43 -32.41 29.41
N ASN A 65 -3.43 -32.23 28.58
CA ASN A 65 -2.04 -32.48 28.96
C ASN A 65 -1.07 -32.22 27.79
N SER A 66 -0.07 -31.46 28.11
CA SER A 66 1.29 -31.37 27.63
C SER A 66 1.80 -32.46 26.67
N SER A 67 2.47 -32.03 25.61
CA SER A 67 3.87 -32.43 25.37
C SER A 67 4.54 -31.58 24.30
N SER A 68 5.68 -31.11 24.66
CA SER A 68 6.69 -30.41 23.90
C SER A 68 7.05 -31.11 22.58
N SER A 69 7.19 -30.39 21.50
CA SER A 69 8.30 -30.61 20.58
C SER A 69 8.62 -29.31 19.84
N ASN A 70 9.78 -28.88 20.12
CA ASN A 70 10.56 -27.83 19.54
C ASN A 70 10.72 -28.09 18.04
N SER A 71 10.21 -27.21 17.22
CA SER A 71 10.66 -27.05 15.84
C SER A 71 10.79 -25.56 15.56
N SER A 72 12.01 -25.12 15.70
CA SER A 72 12.51 -23.85 15.21
C SER A 72 12.25 -23.72 13.71
N SER A 73 11.17 -23.05 13.32
CA SER A 73 11.05 -22.45 12.02
C SER A 73 11.55 -21.02 12.15
N SER A 74 12.82 -20.87 11.78
CA SER A 74 13.45 -19.59 11.53
C SER A 74 12.68 -18.87 10.44
N SER A 75 11.88 -17.89 10.84
CA SER A 75 11.48 -16.81 9.96
C SER A 75 12.75 -16.18 9.39
N PRO A 76 12.87 -15.99 8.09
CA PRO A 76 13.91 -15.12 7.58
C PRO A 76 13.55 -13.71 8.05
N SER A 77 14.18 -13.26 9.10
CA SER A 77 14.35 -11.85 9.36
C SER A 77 14.83 -11.23 8.05
N LEU A 78 14.10 -10.25 7.55
CA LEU A 78 14.59 -9.33 6.54
C LEU A 78 15.79 -8.60 7.18
N SER A 79 16.93 -9.29 7.13
CA SER A 79 18.21 -8.69 7.54
C SER A 79 18.52 -7.58 6.57
N SER A 80 18.42 -6.41 7.08
CA SER A 80 18.99 -5.13 6.70
C SER A 80 20.46 -5.21 6.24
N SER A 81 20.72 -5.89 5.16
CA SER A 81 22.06 -5.92 4.55
C SER A 81 22.17 -5.09 3.27
N ALA A 82 21.10 -4.41 2.85
CA ALA A 82 21.14 -3.47 1.73
C ALA A 82 21.20 -1.99 2.17
N ALA A 83 21.50 -1.73 3.44
CA ALA A 83 21.42 -0.39 4.02
C ALA A 83 22.58 0.55 3.69
N SER A 84 23.60 0.13 2.91
CA SER A 84 24.83 0.90 2.88
C SER A 84 24.92 2.01 1.84
N ASN A 85 24.05 2.07 0.83
CA ASN A 85 24.24 3.05 -0.25
C ASN A 85 23.06 4.00 -0.51
N ASN A 86 21.98 3.94 0.27
CA ASN A 86 20.77 4.72 0.01
C ASN A 86 20.32 5.65 1.15
N ALA A 87 21.22 6.06 2.02
CA ALA A 87 20.92 7.01 3.10
C ALA A 87 20.45 8.40 2.62
N ARG A 88 20.51 8.66 1.31
CA ARG A 88 20.08 9.93 0.71
C ARG A 88 18.57 10.00 0.44
N TYR A 89 17.84 8.91 0.55
CA TYR A 89 16.40 8.88 0.32
C TYR A 89 15.62 8.73 1.62
N ASP A 90 14.62 9.55 1.77
CA ASP A 90 13.84 9.69 3.00
C ASP A 90 12.34 9.57 2.65
N ALA A 91 11.58 8.94 3.54
CA ALA A 91 10.15 8.73 3.36
C ALA A 91 9.32 10.03 3.42
N LYS A 92 9.90 11.12 3.94
CA LYS A 92 9.23 12.42 4.03
C LYS A 92 8.91 13.06 2.68
N SER A 93 9.53 12.57 1.59
CA SER A 93 9.23 13.03 0.23
C SER A 93 7.84 12.66 -0.28
N TYR A 94 7.14 11.76 0.42
CA TYR A 94 5.77 11.35 0.10
C TYR A 94 4.84 11.62 1.28
N TYR A 95 3.58 11.91 1.00
CA TYR A 95 2.59 12.18 2.05
C TYR A 95 2.29 10.93 2.87
N VAL A 96 2.37 11.08 4.19
CA VAL A 96 2.09 10.01 5.16
C VAL A 96 0.71 9.40 4.91
N GLY A 97 0.68 8.08 4.87
CA GLY A 97 -0.55 7.33 4.63
C GLY A 97 -0.82 7.04 3.16
N GLU A 98 -0.12 7.65 2.20
CA GLU A 98 -0.23 7.31 0.79
C GLU A 98 0.48 5.98 0.47
N CYS A 99 0.11 5.34 -0.65
CA CYS A 99 0.76 4.09 -1.07
C CYS A 99 2.26 4.31 -1.36
N THR A 100 2.62 5.43 -1.95
CA THR A 100 3.99 5.83 -2.25
C THR A 100 4.82 6.03 -0.98
N TRP A 101 4.27 6.70 0.02
CA TRP A 101 4.89 6.81 1.35
C TRP A 101 5.07 5.42 1.99
N GLY A 102 4.05 4.57 1.90
CA GLY A 102 4.10 3.23 2.48
C GLY A 102 5.23 2.39 1.90
N VAL A 103 5.45 2.43 0.59
CA VAL A 103 6.57 1.74 -0.07
C VAL A 103 7.90 2.38 0.29
N LYS A 104 8.03 3.71 0.19
CA LYS A 104 9.26 4.43 0.51
C LYS A 104 9.70 4.22 1.95
N SER A 105 8.75 4.15 2.89
CA SER A 105 9.04 3.89 4.31
C SER A 105 9.63 2.50 4.56
N GLN A 106 9.34 1.53 3.70
CA GLN A 106 9.82 0.16 3.81
C GLN A 106 11.07 -0.10 2.99
N LEU A 107 11.28 0.63 1.88
CA LEU A 107 12.36 0.42 0.92
C LEU A 107 13.16 1.71 0.72
N SER A 108 14.32 1.78 1.37
CA SER A 108 15.21 2.94 1.31
C SER A 108 15.75 3.24 -0.10
N TRP A 109 15.87 2.23 -0.96
CA TRP A 109 16.38 2.36 -2.32
C TRP A 109 15.40 3.02 -3.30
N VAL A 110 14.12 3.11 -2.96
CA VAL A 110 13.12 3.80 -3.77
C VAL A 110 13.43 5.30 -3.81
N GLY A 111 13.37 5.89 -4.99
CA GLY A 111 13.63 7.32 -5.16
C GLY A 111 12.59 8.21 -4.47
N PRO A 112 13.00 9.40 -4.04
CA PRO A 112 12.12 10.29 -3.26
C PRO A 112 11.08 11.04 -4.10
N TYR A 113 11.27 11.16 -5.43
CA TYR A 113 10.47 12.02 -6.31
C TYR A 113 10.06 11.27 -7.59
N TRP A 114 9.58 10.04 -7.46
CA TRP A 114 9.11 9.26 -8.61
C TRP A 114 7.69 9.63 -9.05
N GLY A 115 7.02 10.53 -8.33
CA GLY A 115 5.70 11.02 -8.66
C GLY A 115 4.58 10.14 -8.13
N ASN A 116 3.44 10.16 -8.81
CA ASN A 116 2.33 9.25 -8.51
C ASN A 116 2.70 7.81 -8.84
N ALA A 117 2.00 6.86 -8.24
CA ALA A 117 2.31 5.45 -8.39
C ALA A 117 2.41 5.00 -9.85
N ASN A 118 1.52 5.46 -10.73
CA ASN A 118 1.55 5.14 -12.16
C ASN A 118 2.76 5.71 -12.93
N GLN A 119 3.51 6.65 -12.33
CA GLN A 119 4.72 7.24 -12.90
C GLN A 119 6.00 6.50 -12.46
N TRP A 120 5.90 5.65 -11.45
CA TRP A 120 7.05 5.01 -10.82
C TRP A 120 7.85 4.12 -11.76
N VAL A 121 7.19 3.41 -12.67
CA VAL A 121 7.87 2.59 -13.69
C VAL A 121 8.81 3.43 -14.56
N ALA A 122 8.32 4.57 -15.04
CA ALA A 122 9.11 5.46 -15.88
C ALA A 122 10.25 6.13 -15.10
N SER A 123 9.96 6.59 -13.88
CA SER A 123 10.94 7.25 -13.01
C SER A 123 12.05 6.28 -12.57
N ALA A 124 11.70 5.06 -12.19
CA ALA A 124 12.66 4.03 -11.81
C ALA A 124 13.58 3.65 -12.99
N ARG A 125 13.03 3.48 -14.19
CA ARG A 125 13.82 3.24 -15.40
C ARG A 125 14.79 4.39 -15.70
N ALA A 126 14.35 5.63 -15.53
CA ALA A 126 15.19 6.80 -15.72
C ALA A 126 16.36 6.86 -14.72
N GLU A 127 16.21 6.28 -13.55
CA GLU A 127 17.26 6.14 -12.54
C GLU A 127 18.06 4.83 -12.66
N GLY A 128 17.80 4.01 -13.69
CA GLY A 128 18.57 2.80 -14.00
C GLY A 128 18.08 1.52 -13.30
N PHE A 129 16.92 1.54 -12.67
CA PHE A 129 16.34 0.33 -12.08
C PHE A 129 15.76 -0.60 -13.15
N SER A 130 15.91 -1.89 -12.94
CA SER A 130 15.27 -2.90 -13.77
C SER A 130 13.77 -2.98 -13.45
N VAL A 131 12.96 -3.12 -14.50
CA VAL A 131 11.51 -3.26 -14.41
C VAL A 131 11.06 -4.45 -15.24
N GLY A 132 10.19 -5.27 -14.71
CA GLY A 132 9.65 -6.45 -15.38
C GLY A 132 8.23 -6.78 -14.97
N THR A 133 7.80 -8.00 -15.30
CA THR A 133 6.44 -8.51 -15.04
C THR A 133 6.42 -9.71 -14.10
N THR A 134 7.57 -10.17 -13.63
CA THR A 134 7.68 -11.30 -12.71
C THR A 134 7.76 -10.79 -11.27
N PRO A 135 6.85 -11.19 -10.37
CA PRO A 135 6.92 -10.79 -8.97
C PRO A 135 8.15 -11.40 -8.28
N GLN A 136 8.80 -10.60 -7.44
CA GLN A 136 9.90 -11.03 -6.58
C GLN A 136 9.72 -10.40 -5.19
N VAL A 137 10.06 -11.14 -4.14
CA VAL A 137 10.05 -10.60 -2.77
C VAL A 137 11.05 -9.43 -2.68
N GLY A 138 10.61 -8.33 -2.10
CA GLY A 138 11.39 -7.10 -2.00
C GLY A 138 11.28 -6.17 -3.21
N ALA A 139 10.65 -6.58 -4.30
CA ALA A 139 10.30 -5.69 -5.42
C ALA A 139 9.13 -4.78 -5.07
N VAL A 140 9.01 -3.68 -5.81
CA VAL A 140 7.81 -2.83 -5.77
C VAL A 140 6.85 -3.28 -6.87
N ALA A 141 5.66 -3.71 -6.49
CA ALA A 141 4.54 -3.90 -7.40
C ALA A 141 3.91 -2.54 -7.73
N VAL A 142 3.71 -2.27 -9.00
CA VAL A 142 3.15 -1.02 -9.51
C VAL A 142 1.96 -1.33 -10.41
N TRP A 143 0.76 -0.97 -9.98
CA TRP A 143 -0.44 -0.99 -10.82
C TRP A 143 -0.64 0.39 -11.44
N VAL A 144 -0.74 0.42 -12.76
CA VAL A 144 -0.73 1.69 -13.52
C VAL A 144 -2.12 2.23 -13.86
N GLY A 145 -3.17 1.53 -13.47
CA GLY A 145 -4.55 1.93 -13.75
C GLY A 145 -5.05 3.06 -12.88
N GLY A 146 -6.16 3.67 -13.31
CA GLY A 146 -6.75 4.81 -12.63
C GLY A 146 -5.94 6.10 -12.80
N ALA A 147 -6.35 7.16 -12.09
CA ALA A 147 -5.73 8.48 -12.21
C ALA A 147 -4.30 8.53 -11.63
N TYR A 148 -4.03 7.74 -10.59
CA TYR A 148 -2.79 7.82 -9.80
C TYR A 148 -1.99 6.52 -9.76
N GLY A 149 -2.61 5.39 -10.09
CA GLY A 149 -2.03 4.07 -9.89
C GLY A 149 -1.99 3.65 -8.42
N HIS A 150 -1.31 2.53 -8.16
CA HIS A 150 -1.07 2.03 -6.81
C HIS A 150 0.30 1.35 -6.74
N VAL A 151 0.94 1.39 -5.58
CA VAL A 151 2.22 0.72 -5.33
C VAL A 151 2.20 -0.02 -3.99
N ALA A 152 2.90 -1.15 -3.96
CA ALA A 152 3.05 -1.98 -2.77
C ALA A 152 4.40 -2.71 -2.77
N VAL A 153 4.89 -3.09 -1.59
CA VAL A 153 6.08 -3.95 -1.45
C VAL A 153 5.65 -5.40 -1.55
N VAL A 154 6.26 -6.18 -2.43
CA VAL A 154 6.02 -7.63 -2.50
C VAL A 154 6.69 -8.31 -1.30
N THR A 155 5.91 -9.00 -0.50
CA THR A 155 6.38 -9.65 0.74
C THR A 155 6.43 -11.17 0.65
N ALA A 156 5.61 -11.77 -0.22
CA ALA A 156 5.64 -13.20 -0.49
C ALA A 156 5.19 -13.48 -1.92
N VAL A 157 5.74 -14.52 -2.53
CA VAL A 157 5.43 -14.98 -3.88
C VAL A 157 5.29 -16.49 -3.86
N GLU A 158 4.11 -16.99 -4.19
CA GLU A 158 3.88 -18.41 -4.48
C GLU A 158 3.95 -18.66 -5.98
N SER A 159 3.36 -17.76 -6.76
CA SER A 159 3.38 -17.79 -8.24
C SER A 159 3.20 -16.37 -8.79
N SER A 160 3.25 -16.22 -10.12
CA SER A 160 2.97 -14.94 -10.77
C SER A 160 1.53 -14.45 -10.57
N THR A 161 0.64 -15.34 -10.19
CA THR A 161 -0.79 -15.06 -9.94
C THR A 161 -1.20 -15.23 -8.48
N ASN A 162 -0.25 -15.42 -7.57
CA ASN A 162 -0.51 -15.52 -6.14
C ASN A 162 0.63 -14.93 -5.32
N ILE A 163 0.42 -13.71 -4.81
CA ILE A 163 1.40 -12.95 -4.03
C ILE A 163 0.80 -12.35 -2.77
N GLN A 164 1.65 -11.92 -1.86
CA GLN A 164 1.28 -11.01 -0.77
C GLN A 164 2.08 -9.71 -0.88
N VAL A 165 1.49 -8.64 -0.40
CA VAL A 165 2.13 -7.32 -0.39
C VAL A 165 1.96 -6.62 0.96
N SER A 166 2.86 -5.69 1.24
CA SER A 166 2.72 -4.70 2.30
C SER A 166 2.53 -3.33 1.66
N GLU A 167 1.46 -2.66 2.02
CA GLU A 167 0.98 -1.46 1.35
C GLU A 167 0.32 -0.48 2.33
N SER A 168 0.11 0.76 1.89
CA SER A 168 -0.69 1.76 2.56
C SER A 168 -1.72 2.34 1.57
N ASN A 169 -2.76 2.95 2.08
CA ASN A 169 -3.85 3.55 1.30
C ASN A 169 -4.57 2.55 0.37
N TYR A 170 -4.86 1.36 0.89
CA TYR A 170 -5.69 0.38 0.24
C TYR A 170 -7.06 0.33 0.92
N MET A 171 -8.14 0.55 0.15
CA MET A 171 -9.53 0.59 0.66
C MET A 171 -9.69 1.50 1.90
N GLY A 172 -9.06 2.67 1.86
CA GLY A 172 -9.12 3.66 2.94
C GLY A 172 -8.21 3.36 4.14
N ARG A 173 -7.45 2.27 4.12
CA ARG A 173 -6.47 1.92 5.18
C ARG A 173 -5.16 2.65 4.92
N ARG A 174 -4.97 3.79 5.59
CA ARG A 174 -3.83 4.69 5.39
C ARG A 174 -2.65 4.37 6.31
N TYR A 175 -2.39 3.12 6.55
CA TYR A 175 -1.26 2.59 7.34
C TYR A 175 -0.65 1.39 6.62
N ILE A 176 0.62 1.12 6.91
CA ILE A 176 1.38 0.03 6.29
C ILE A 176 0.91 -1.31 6.85
N GLY A 177 0.59 -2.24 5.96
CA GLY A 177 0.20 -3.58 6.33
C GLY A 177 -0.12 -4.48 5.15
N ASN A 178 -0.28 -5.76 5.42
CA ASN A 178 -0.81 -6.71 4.46
C ASN A 178 -2.35 -6.67 4.53
N HIS A 179 -2.96 -5.92 3.62
CA HIS A 179 -4.39 -5.68 3.64
C HIS A 179 -5.20 -6.68 2.82
N ARG A 180 -4.55 -7.45 1.95
CA ARG A 180 -5.20 -8.34 0.97
C ARG A 180 -4.98 -9.81 1.27
N GLY A 181 -3.95 -10.20 2.03
CA GLY A 181 -3.50 -11.59 2.13
C GLY A 181 -2.93 -12.08 0.80
N TRP A 182 -3.18 -13.34 0.46
CA TRP A 182 -2.84 -13.91 -0.84
C TRP A 182 -3.85 -13.48 -1.89
N PHE A 183 -3.37 -12.96 -3.03
CA PHE A 183 -4.24 -12.52 -4.13
C PHE A 183 -3.54 -12.59 -5.48
N ASN A 184 -4.35 -12.54 -6.55
CA ASN A 184 -3.84 -12.46 -7.92
C ASN A 184 -3.60 -10.99 -8.31
N PRO A 185 -2.34 -10.57 -8.50
CA PRO A 185 -2.02 -9.18 -8.82
C PRO A 185 -2.41 -8.76 -10.25
N THR A 186 -2.68 -9.73 -11.13
CA THR A 186 -2.98 -9.47 -12.55
C THR A 186 -4.47 -9.25 -12.83
N THR A 187 -5.35 -9.51 -11.87
CA THR A 187 -6.80 -9.44 -12.03
C THR A 187 -7.45 -8.35 -11.17
N THR A 188 -6.66 -7.48 -10.56
CA THR A 188 -7.18 -6.37 -9.76
C THR A 188 -7.76 -5.27 -10.64
N SER A 189 -8.70 -4.50 -10.10
CA SER A 189 -9.26 -3.32 -10.77
C SER A 189 -8.26 -2.16 -10.90
N GLU A 190 -7.07 -2.30 -10.32
CA GLU A 190 -5.99 -1.31 -10.36
C GLU A 190 -5.20 -1.31 -11.68
N GLY A 191 -5.54 -2.20 -12.60
CA GLY A 191 -4.95 -2.27 -13.94
C GLY A 191 -3.73 -3.18 -14.03
N THR A 192 -2.93 -2.97 -15.08
CA THR A 192 -1.73 -3.78 -15.34
C THR A 192 -0.69 -3.57 -14.25
N VAL A 193 -0.07 -4.67 -13.79
CA VAL A 193 0.99 -4.66 -12.79
C VAL A 193 2.37 -4.81 -13.43
N TYR A 194 3.32 -4.01 -12.96
CA TYR A 194 4.76 -4.11 -13.22
C TYR A 194 5.51 -4.23 -11.89
N TYR A 195 6.75 -4.69 -11.95
CA TYR A 195 7.60 -4.82 -10.76
C TYR A 195 8.91 -4.07 -10.99
N ILE A 196 9.27 -3.21 -10.02
CA ILE A 196 10.55 -2.52 -9.99
C ILE A 196 11.44 -3.32 -9.04
N TYR A 197 12.61 -3.72 -9.52
CA TYR A 197 13.53 -4.55 -8.76
C TYR A 197 14.61 -3.70 -8.10
N PRO A 198 15.04 -4.07 -6.86
CA PRO A 198 16.20 -3.42 -6.25
C PRO A 198 17.44 -3.63 -7.11
N SER A 199 18.30 -2.61 -7.17
CA SER A 199 19.64 -2.75 -7.73
C SER A 199 20.57 -3.33 -6.65
N TYR A 200 21.16 -4.47 -6.89
CA TYR A 200 22.16 -5.08 -6.01
C TYR A 200 23.57 -4.67 -6.48
#